data_b492e32a5bd4125f5faf71847a0cf3f3
#
_entry.id   b492e32a5bd4125f5faf71847a0cf3f3
#
_cell.length_a   1.000
_cell.length_b   1.000
_cell.length_c   1.000
_cell.angle_alpha   90.00
_cell.angle_beta   90.00
_cell.angle_gamma   90.00
#
_symmetry.space_group_name_H-M   'P 1'
#
loop_
_entity.id
_entity.type
_entity.pdbx_description
1 polymer ?
#
loop_
_entity_poly.entity_id
_entity_poly.type
_entity_poly.pdbx_seq_one_letter_code
_entity_poly.pdbx_strand_id
1 'polypeptide(L)'
;MAATSSLKSSLLLPSTIFDFSGAAAAVSISTQKRRSRGARVQVSAAADSKNILVMGGTRFIGVFLSRLLVKEGHQVTLFTRGKAPITQQLPGESDAEYADFSSKVLHLKGDRQDFEFVKTSLAANGYDVVYDINGREAVQVEPIIEALPNLQQYIYCSSAGVYLKSDILPHCEVVDAVDPKSRHKGKLETESLLTSRGVNWTSIRPVYIYGPLNYNPVEEWFFHRLKAGRPIPIPGAGNQITQLGHVKDLARAFNLVLGNPKASKQIFNISGAKYVTFDGLARACAKAGGFPEPELVHYNPKEFDFGKKKAFPFRDQHFFASVEKATSELGWTPEFDLVEGLTNSYNLDFGRGTFRKEADFTTDDMILDKKLATV
;
A
#
# COMPACT_ATOMS: atom_id res chain seq x y z
N MET A 1 56.81 16.06 -45.84
CA MET A 1 56.20 15.78 -47.15
C MET A 1 54.72 15.39 -46.89
N ALA A 2 53.87 16.29 -47.13
CA ALA A 2 52.81 16.33 -48.16
C ALA A 2 51.71 15.26 -47.85
N ALA A 3 50.44 15.49 -47.88
CA ALA A 3 49.60 16.63 -48.30
C ALA A 3 48.19 16.45 -47.75
N THR A 4 47.56 17.54 -47.52
CA THR A 4 46.16 17.84 -47.33
C THR A 4 45.23 17.27 -48.38
N SER A 5 43.98 16.89 -48.00
CA SER A 5 42.78 17.31 -48.80
C SER A 5 41.52 17.32 -47.96
N SER A 6 40.95 18.49 -47.98
CA SER A 6 39.63 18.86 -47.47
C SER A 6 38.57 18.56 -48.54
N LEU A 7 37.40 18.06 -48.09
CA LEU A 7 36.17 18.12 -48.90
C LEU A 7 35.02 18.55 -48.03
N LYS A 8 34.62 19.82 -48.21
CA LYS A 8 33.34 20.38 -47.80
C LYS A 8 32.29 19.93 -48.80
N SER A 9 31.19 19.40 -48.35
CA SER A 9 29.96 19.25 -49.17
C SER A 9 28.80 19.91 -48.41
N SER A 10 28.38 21.02 -48.98
CA SER A 10 27.17 21.78 -48.62
C SER A 10 25.98 21.19 -49.35
N LEU A 11 24.92 20.84 -48.60
CA LEU A 11 23.64 20.52 -49.18
C LEU A 11 22.60 21.58 -48.74
N LEU A 12 22.14 22.34 -49.73
CA LEU A 12 21.07 23.33 -49.69
C LEU A 12 19.69 22.62 -49.53
N LEU A 13 18.86 23.12 -48.63
CA LEU A 13 17.45 22.79 -48.55
C LEU A 13 16.64 23.83 -49.36
N PRO A 14 15.61 23.41 -50.09
CA PRO A 14 14.71 24.37 -50.74
C PRO A 14 13.58 24.76 -49.77
N SER A 15 13.40 26.07 -49.64
CA SER A 15 12.27 26.72 -48.99
C SER A 15 11.06 26.71 -49.96
N THR A 16 9.96 26.08 -49.56
CA THR A 16 8.65 26.29 -50.21
C THR A 16 7.77 27.17 -49.32
N ILE A 17 7.51 28.37 -49.82
CA ILE A 17 6.53 29.34 -49.35
C ILE A 17 5.16 28.85 -49.84
N PHE A 18 4.22 28.61 -48.90
CA PHE A 18 2.80 28.47 -49.24
C PHE A 18 2.04 29.75 -48.91
N ASP A 19 1.51 30.34 -49.97
CA ASP A 19 0.66 31.52 -49.98
C ASP A 19 -0.78 31.13 -49.57
N PHE A 20 -1.35 31.86 -48.59
CA PHE A 20 -2.75 31.70 -48.18
C PHE A 20 -3.57 32.89 -48.72
N SER A 21 -4.26 32.68 -49.80
CA SER A 21 -5.34 33.59 -50.23
C SER A 21 -6.64 32.82 -50.48
N GLY A 22 -7.60 33.09 -49.63
CA GLY A 22 -9.00 33.28 -49.92
C GLY A 22 -9.85 32.10 -50.35
N ALA A 23 -10.79 31.69 -49.48
CA ALA A 23 -12.23 31.51 -49.85
C ALA A 23 -13.04 31.21 -48.57
N ALA A 24 -13.90 32.12 -48.20
CA ALA A 24 -14.90 31.91 -47.15
C ALA A 24 -16.04 31.06 -47.71
N ALA A 25 -16.16 29.84 -47.22
CA ALA A 25 -17.35 29.01 -47.43
C ALA A 25 -18.13 28.94 -46.11
N ALA A 26 -19.33 29.47 -46.09
CA ALA A 26 -20.27 29.38 -44.99
C ALA A 26 -20.74 27.95 -44.82
N VAL A 27 -20.36 27.33 -43.69
CA VAL A 27 -20.90 26.04 -43.30
C VAL A 27 -21.98 26.25 -42.25
N SER A 28 -23.22 25.91 -42.66
CA SER A 28 -24.37 25.89 -41.74
C SER A 28 -24.22 24.75 -40.77
N ILE A 29 -24.13 25.08 -39.47
CA ILE A 29 -24.07 24.10 -38.37
C ILE A 29 -25.50 23.66 -38.05
N SER A 30 -25.87 22.46 -38.50
CA SER A 30 -27.06 21.78 -37.98
C SER A 30 -26.72 21.18 -36.62
N THR A 31 -27.37 21.69 -35.58
CA THR A 31 -27.30 21.12 -34.22
C THR A 31 -28.07 19.82 -34.17
N GLN A 32 -27.46 18.69 -34.44
CA GLN A 32 -27.97 17.40 -34.01
C GLN A 32 -27.71 17.21 -32.51
N LYS A 33 -28.77 17.28 -31.70
CA LYS A 33 -28.77 16.84 -30.31
C LYS A 33 -28.39 15.36 -30.27
N ARG A 34 -27.12 15.06 -29.96
CA ARG A 34 -26.71 13.73 -29.56
C ARG A 34 -27.38 13.42 -28.22
N ARG A 35 -28.42 12.59 -28.25
CA ARG A 35 -28.94 11.91 -27.05
C ARG A 35 -27.81 11.05 -26.52
N SER A 36 -27.23 11.44 -25.38
CA SER A 36 -26.36 10.60 -24.60
C SER A 36 -27.18 9.37 -24.14
N ARG A 37 -26.90 8.23 -24.73
CA ARG A 37 -27.31 6.95 -24.13
C ARG A 37 -26.60 6.88 -22.83
N GLY A 38 -27.33 7.08 -21.74
CA GLY A 38 -26.86 6.78 -20.41
C GLY A 38 -26.35 5.35 -20.39
N ALA A 39 -25.06 5.17 -20.12
CA ALA A 39 -24.52 3.88 -19.79
C ALA A 39 -25.34 3.39 -18.58
N ARG A 40 -26.24 2.44 -18.78
CA ARG A 40 -26.81 1.65 -17.70
C ARG A 40 -25.62 1.00 -17.05
N VAL A 41 -25.29 1.46 -15.84
CA VAL A 41 -24.46 0.70 -14.93
C VAL A 41 -25.20 -0.63 -14.77
N GLN A 42 -24.67 -1.68 -15.38
CA GLN A 42 -25.10 -3.03 -15.05
C GLN A 42 -24.73 -3.21 -13.58
N VAL A 43 -25.75 -3.15 -12.73
CA VAL A 43 -25.65 -3.73 -11.38
C VAL A 43 -25.35 -5.20 -11.66
N SER A 44 -24.10 -5.61 -11.41
CA SER A 44 -23.71 -7.01 -11.45
C SER A 44 -24.68 -7.77 -10.55
N ALA A 45 -25.12 -8.93 -11.01
CA ALA A 45 -25.87 -9.86 -10.20
C ALA A 45 -25.22 -9.91 -8.81
N ALA A 46 -26.04 -9.81 -7.76
CA ALA A 46 -25.56 -9.86 -6.38
C ALA A 46 -24.63 -11.07 -6.28
N ALA A 47 -23.35 -10.83 -6.02
CA ALA A 47 -22.41 -11.92 -5.77
C ALA A 47 -22.99 -12.72 -4.59
N ASP A 48 -22.95 -14.05 -4.67
CA ASP A 48 -23.45 -14.89 -3.59
C ASP A 48 -22.84 -14.44 -2.27
N SER A 49 -23.70 -14.08 -1.30
CA SER A 49 -23.26 -13.65 0.02
C SER A 49 -22.43 -14.75 0.65
N LYS A 50 -21.21 -14.43 1.09
CA LYS A 50 -20.28 -15.37 1.70
C LYS A 50 -20.17 -15.13 3.19
N ASN A 51 -19.94 -16.21 3.94
CA ASN A 51 -19.56 -16.14 5.36
C ASN A 51 -18.04 -15.97 5.48
N ILE A 52 -17.60 -14.79 5.85
CA ILE A 52 -16.21 -14.36 5.81
C ILE A 52 -15.63 -14.17 7.21
N LEU A 53 -14.51 -14.83 7.46
CA LEU A 53 -13.68 -14.61 8.64
C LEU A 53 -12.54 -13.64 8.31
N VAL A 54 -12.41 -12.56 9.09
CA VAL A 54 -11.27 -11.66 9.04
C VAL A 54 -10.44 -11.85 10.30
N MET A 55 -9.26 -12.48 10.17
CA MET A 55 -8.27 -12.61 11.24
C MET A 55 -7.59 -11.24 11.47
N GLY A 56 -8.12 -10.46 12.40
CA GLY A 56 -7.85 -9.06 12.62
C GLY A 56 -9.10 -8.20 12.44
N GLY A 57 -9.05 -7.12 11.67
CA GLY A 57 -10.24 -6.36 11.29
C GLY A 57 -10.54 -5.11 12.10
N THR A 58 -10.01 -5.00 13.34
CA THR A 58 -10.27 -3.84 14.21
C THR A 58 -9.20 -2.75 14.13
N ARG A 59 -8.21 -2.90 13.26
CA ARG A 59 -7.12 -1.93 13.07
C ARG A 59 -6.73 -1.81 11.61
N PHE A 60 -6.36 -0.61 11.18
CA PHE A 60 -5.75 -0.26 9.91
C PHE A 60 -6.38 -0.99 8.71
N ILE A 61 -5.64 -1.84 7.98
CA ILE A 61 -6.10 -2.56 6.78
C ILE A 61 -7.48 -3.21 6.99
N GLY A 62 -7.63 -3.93 8.11
CA GLY A 62 -8.84 -4.67 8.39
C GLY A 62 -10.08 -3.80 8.60
N VAL A 63 -9.89 -2.57 9.06
CA VAL A 63 -11.00 -1.62 9.27
C VAL A 63 -11.62 -1.20 7.92
N PHE A 64 -10.77 -0.90 6.93
CA PHE A 64 -11.24 -0.53 5.58
C PHE A 64 -11.76 -1.75 4.82
N LEU A 65 -11.06 -2.88 4.90
CA LEU A 65 -11.49 -4.12 4.25
C LEU A 65 -12.86 -4.58 4.76
N SER A 66 -13.08 -4.61 6.07
CA SER A 66 -14.35 -5.07 6.64
C SER A 66 -15.53 -4.25 6.16
N ARG A 67 -15.35 -2.93 5.98
CA ARG A 67 -16.42 -2.06 5.44
C ARG A 67 -16.75 -2.36 3.99
N LEU A 68 -15.72 -2.64 3.17
CA LEU A 68 -15.95 -3.04 1.78
C LEU A 68 -16.75 -4.35 1.72
N LEU A 69 -16.35 -5.36 2.48
CA LEU A 69 -17.00 -6.67 2.50
C LEU A 69 -18.47 -6.57 2.97
N VAL A 70 -18.74 -5.81 4.02
CA VAL A 70 -20.11 -5.58 4.51
C VAL A 70 -20.94 -4.82 3.47
N LYS A 71 -20.34 -3.82 2.82
CA LYS A 71 -21.01 -3.04 1.76
C LYS A 71 -21.41 -3.90 0.56
N GLU A 72 -20.62 -4.94 0.26
CA GLU A 72 -20.92 -5.90 -0.81
C GLU A 72 -21.93 -7.00 -0.39
N GLY A 73 -22.39 -6.95 0.86
CA GLY A 73 -23.46 -7.84 1.34
C GLY A 73 -22.97 -9.16 1.94
N HIS A 74 -21.67 -9.28 2.25
CA HIS A 74 -21.13 -10.46 2.89
C HIS A 74 -21.39 -10.46 4.39
N GLN A 75 -21.47 -11.67 4.98
CA GLN A 75 -21.51 -11.86 6.43
C GLN A 75 -20.07 -11.84 6.95
N VAL A 76 -19.73 -10.86 7.78
CA VAL A 76 -18.35 -10.62 8.23
C VAL A 76 -18.20 -10.87 9.72
N THR A 77 -17.30 -11.79 10.06
CA THR A 77 -16.86 -12.03 11.45
C THR A 77 -15.41 -11.57 11.61
N LEU A 78 -15.18 -10.69 12.59
CA LEU A 78 -13.82 -10.27 12.97
C LEU A 78 -13.32 -11.15 14.10
N PHE A 79 -12.21 -11.88 13.90
CA PHE A 79 -11.54 -12.63 14.95
C PHE A 79 -10.39 -11.79 15.52
N THR A 80 -10.52 -11.34 16.77
CA THR A 80 -9.51 -10.52 17.46
C THR A 80 -9.49 -10.76 18.95
N ARG A 81 -8.42 -10.31 19.61
CA ARG A 81 -8.29 -10.37 21.08
C ARG A 81 -9.22 -9.40 21.84
N GLY A 82 -10.02 -8.60 21.12
CA GLY A 82 -10.92 -7.63 21.75
C GLY A 82 -10.23 -6.41 22.38
N LYS A 83 -8.91 -6.19 22.13
CA LYS A 83 -8.16 -5.04 22.69
C LYS A 83 -8.46 -3.71 22.00
N ALA A 84 -8.94 -3.75 20.76
CA ALA A 84 -9.43 -2.59 20.04
C ALA A 84 -10.91 -2.77 19.77
N PRO A 85 -11.75 -1.75 20.02
CA PRO A 85 -13.17 -1.84 19.78
C PRO A 85 -13.47 -1.95 18.29
N ILE A 86 -14.49 -2.74 17.92
CA ILE A 86 -15.06 -2.68 16.57
C ILE A 86 -15.92 -1.42 16.39
N THR A 87 -16.18 -0.75 17.49
CA THR A 87 -16.98 0.46 17.60
C THR A 87 -16.20 1.74 17.23
N GLN A 88 -15.04 1.62 16.59
CA GLN A 88 -14.30 2.78 16.12
C GLN A 88 -14.86 3.27 14.78
N GLN A 89 -15.53 4.41 14.80
CA GLN A 89 -15.95 5.12 13.61
C GLN A 89 -14.73 5.59 12.81
N LEU A 90 -14.81 5.49 11.48
CA LEU A 90 -13.76 6.00 10.62
C LEU A 90 -13.77 7.54 10.62
N PRO A 91 -12.61 8.19 10.53
CA PRO A 91 -12.57 9.60 10.25
C PRO A 91 -13.30 9.93 8.94
N GLY A 92 -14.37 10.75 9.04
CA GLY A 92 -15.21 11.11 7.91
C GLY A 92 -16.38 10.19 7.60
N GLU A 93 -16.55 9.07 8.35
CA GLU A 93 -17.72 8.21 8.29
C GLU A 93 -18.88 8.87 9.05
N SER A 94 -20.06 8.87 8.46
CA SER A 94 -21.26 9.39 9.14
C SER A 94 -21.75 8.40 10.23
N ASP A 95 -22.51 8.91 11.21
CA ASP A 95 -23.07 8.08 12.26
C ASP A 95 -24.00 6.99 11.70
N ALA A 96 -24.72 7.29 10.63
CA ALA A 96 -25.60 6.34 9.96
C ALA A 96 -24.82 5.21 9.26
N GLU A 97 -23.76 5.53 8.54
CA GLU A 97 -22.88 4.53 7.92
C GLU A 97 -22.21 3.66 8.96
N TYR A 98 -21.77 4.26 10.05
CA TYR A 98 -21.15 3.52 11.15
C TYR A 98 -22.15 2.60 11.86
N ALA A 99 -23.35 3.08 12.15
CA ALA A 99 -24.41 2.27 12.76
C ALA A 99 -24.79 1.08 11.86
N ASP A 100 -24.94 1.30 10.55
CA ASP A 100 -25.20 0.25 9.57
C ASP A 100 -24.07 -0.80 9.55
N PHE A 101 -22.82 -0.37 9.47
CA PHE A 101 -21.66 -1.27 9.52
C PHE A 101 -21.61 -2.07 10.82
N SER A 102 -21.70 -1.40 11.97
CA SER A 102 -21.52 -2.04 13.28
C SER A 102 -22.65 -3.06 13.59
N SER A 103 -23.84 -2.87 13.03
CA SER A 103 -24.95 -3.80 13.18
C SER A 103 -24.80 -5.10 12.37
N LYS A 104 -23.97 -5.08 11.32
CA LYS A 104 -23.76 -6.18 10.37
C LYS A 104 -22.52 -7.02 10.63
N VAL A 105 -21.64 -6.58 11.54
CA VAL A 105 -20.36 -7.25 11.81
C VAL A 105 -20.43 -8.05 13.10
N LEU A 106 -20.04 -9.32 13.03
CA LEU A 106 -19.87 -10.17 14.20
C LEU A 106 -18.44 -10.06 14.75
N HIS A 107 -18.30 -10.17 16.05
CA HIS A 107 -16.99 -10.14 16.71
C HIS A 107 -16.75 -11.42 17.52
N LEU A 108 -15.91 -12.29 17.02
CA LEU A 108 -15.40 -13.46 17.72
C LEU A 108 -14.11 -13.06 18.48
N LYS A 109 -14.17 -13.07 19.81
CA LYS A 109 -13.02 -12.70 20.65
C LYS A 109 -12.22 -13.93 21.01
N GLY A 110 -10.91 -13.90 20.70
CA GLY A 110 -9.98 -14.99 21.03
C GLY A 110 -8.54 -14.63 20.68
N ASP A 111 -7.60 -15.39 21.17
CA ASP A 111 -6.20 -15.30 20.75
C ASP A 111 -5.92 -16.33 19.65
N ARG A 112 -5.33 -15.91 18.55
CA ARG A 112 -4.93 -16.81 17.46
C ARG A 112 -3.85 -17.80 17.86
N GLN A 113 -3.17 -17.59 19.00
CA GLN A 113 -2.19 -18.52 19.57
C GLN A 113 -2.83 -19.59 20.48
N ASP A 114 -4.09 -19.43 20.82
CA ASP A 114 -4.88 -20.48 21.45
C ASP A 114 -5.46 -21.40 20.35
N PHE A 115 -4.66 -22.37 19.95
CA PHE A 115 -4.96 -23.21 18.81
C PHE A 115 -6.19 -24.09 19.00
N GLU A 116 -6.43 -24.56 20.23
CA GLU A 116 -7.62 -25.35 20.55
C GLU A 116 -8.90 -24.48 20.47
N PHE A 117 -8.84 -23.28 21.01
CA PHE A 117 -9.94 -22.33 20.87
C PHE A 117 -10.21 -21.99 19.41
N VAL A 118 -9.15 -21.74 18.61
CA VAL A 118 -9.26 -21.46 17.19
C VAL A 118 -9.96 -22.61 16.47
N LYS A 119 -9.48 -23.85 16.65
CA LYS A 119 -10.07 -25.05 16.00
C LYS A 119 -11.54 -25.20 16.36
N THR A 120 -11.86 -25.19 17.64
CA THR A 120 -13.22 -25.43 18.13
C THR A 120 -14.19 -24.33 17.67
N SER A 121 -13.80 -23.07 17.83
CA SER A 121 -14.66 -21.93 17.51
C SER A 121 -14.90 -21.79 16.00
N LEU A 122 -13.86 -22.02 15.16
CA LEU A 122 -14.00 -21.89 13.72
C LEU A 122 -14.81 -23.06 13.12
N ALA A 123 -14.58 -24.28 13.61
CA ALA A 123 -15.32 -25.46 13.18
C ALA A 123 -16.83 -25.35 13.50
N ALA A 124 -17.19 -24.75 14.65
CA ALA A 124 -18.56 -24.55 15.06
C ALA A 124 -19.32 -23.54 14.18
N ASN A 125 -18.63 -22.50 13.68
CA ASN A 125 -19.24 -21.44 12.89
C ASN A 125 -19.22 -21.72 11.38
N GLY A 126 -18.17 -22.37 10.87
CA GLY A 126 -17.93 -22.55 9.44
C GLY A 126 -17.76 -21.23 8.69
N TYR A 127 -16.79 -21.15 7.80
CA TYR A 127 -16.57 -19.96 6.98
C TYR A 127 -16.23 -20.36 5.55
N ASP A 128 -16.73 -19.60 4.58
CA ASP A 128 -16.40 -19.80 3.16
C ASP A 128 -15.02 -19.26 2.82
N VAL A 129 -14.66 -18.12 3.40
CA VAL A 129 -13.44 -17.37 3.09
C VAL A 129 -12.77 -16.87 4.36
N VAL A 130 -11.45 -16.99 4.38
CA VAL A 130 -10.60 -16.39 5.42
C VAL A 130 -9.75 -15.28 4.83
N TYR A 131 -9.82 -14.09 5.43
CA TYR A 131 -8.82 -13.04 5.25
C TYR A 131 -7.87 -13.03 6.45
N ASP A 132 -6.64 -13.46 6.27
CA ASP A 132 -5.63 -13.42 7.33
C ASP A 132 -4.70 -12.21 7.13
N ILE A 133 -5.05 -11.10 7.77
CA ILE A 133 -4.32 -9.84 7.66
C ILE A 133 -3.27 -9.65 8.76
N ASN A 134 -3.24 -10.49 9.78
CA ASN A 134 -2.33 -10.36 10.91
C ASN A 134 -1.47 -11.60 11.20
N GLY A 135 -1.58 -12.67 10.42
CA GLY A 135 -0.77 -13.88 10.52
C GLY A 135 0.70 -13.60 10.22
N ARG A 136 1.60 -14.16 11.03
CA ARG A 136 3.04 -13.98 10.88
C ARG A 136 3.80 -15.26 10.61
N GLU A 137 3.27 -16.38 11.05
CA GLU A 137 3.97 -17.67 11.07
C GLU A 137 3.01 -18.79 10.66
N ALA A 138 3.52 -19.80 9.98
CA ALA A 138 2.75 -20.93 9.47
C ALA A 138 1.99 -21.70 10.58
N VAL A 139 2.62 -21.87 11.75
CA VAL A 139 2.01 -22.52 12.92
C VAL A 139 0.71 -21.86 13.38
N GLN A 140 0.53 -20.58 13.10
CA GLN A 140 -0.69 -19.85 13.44
C GLN A 140 -1.81 -20.02 12.40
N VAL A 141 -1.49 -20.54 11.22
CA VAL A 141 -2.39 -20.70 10.08
C VAL A 141 -2.92 -22.13 9.99
N GLU A 142 -2.10 -23.09 10.33
CA GLU A 142 -2.44 -24.52 10.26
C GLU A 142 -3.73 -24.87 11.02
N PRO A 143 -3.95 -24.43 12.28
CA PRO A 143 -5.20 -24.70 13.00
C PRO A 143 -6.45 -24.11 12.32
N ILE A 144 -6.31 -23.01 11.59
CA ILE A 144 -7.41 -22.38 10.85
C ILE A 144 -7.82 -23.26 9.67
N ILE A 145 -6.84 -23.75 8.92
CA ILE A 145 -7.09 -24.62 7.77
C ILE A 145 -7.71 -25.95 8.22
N GLU A 146 -7.19 -26.54 9.30
CA GLU A 146 -7.72 -27.79 9.86
C GLU A 146 -9.17 -27.65 10.34
N ALA A 147 -9.53 -26.51 10.90
CA ALA A 147 -10.89 -26.23 11.37
C ALA A 147 -11.90 -26.01 10.23
N LEU A 148 -11.43 -25.66 9.03
CA LEU A 148 -12.27 -25.25 7.89
C LEU A 148 -12.01 -26.12 6.64
N PRO A 149 -12.39 -27.40 6.65
CA PRO A 149 -12.10 -28.32 5.56
C PRO A 149 -12.79 -27.96 4.24
N ASN A 150 -13.87 -27.19 4.29
CA ASN A 150 -14.64 -26.76 3.12
C ASN A 150 -14.33 -25.31 2.70
N LEU A 151 -13.19 -24.77 3.15
CA LEU A 151 -12.79 -23.40 2.85
C LEU A 151 -12.65 -23.18 1.33
N GLN A 152 -13.38 -22.21 0.80
CA GLN A 152 -13.36 -21.87 -0.63
C GLN A 152 -12.12 -21.05 -1.00
N GLN A 153 -11.65 -20.15 -0.10
CA GLN A 153 -10.48 -19.32 -0.35
C GLN A 153 -9.81 -18.84 0.94
N TYR A 154 -8.47 -18.83 0.95
CA TYR A 154 -7.63 -18.24 2.00
C TYR A 154 -6.86 -17.05 1.42
N ILE A 155 -7.17 -15.83 1.86
CA ILE A 155 -6.55 -14.61 1.37
C ILE A 155 -5.58 -14.08 2.45
N TYR A 156 -4.30 -14.08 2.13
CA TYR A 156 -3.23 -13.85 3.08
C TYR A 156 -2.52 -12.51 2.86
N CYS A 157 -2.33 -11.75 3.93
CA CYS A 157 -1.49 -10.57 3.93
C CYS A 157 -0.03 -10.96 4.22
N SER A 158 0.74 -11.18 3.18
CA SER A 158 2.18 -11.38 3.24
C SER A 158 2.94 -10.04 3.35
N SER A 159 4.09 -9.91 2.74
CA SER A 159 4.89 -8.67 2.71
C SER A 159 5.92 -8.70 1.59
N ALA A 160 6.13 -7.62 0.87
CA ALA A 160 7.27 -7.46 -0.03
C ALA A 160 8.62 -7.50 0.72
N GLY A 161 8.59 -7.32 2.04
CA GLY A 161 9.79 -7.48 2.88
C GLY A 161 10.41 -8.87 2.89
N VAL A 162 9.81 -9.86 2.21
CA VAL A 162 10.35 -11.20 1.98
C VAL A 162 11.36 -11.27 0.83
N TYR A 163 11.38 -10.28 -0.07
CA TYR A 163 12.33 -10.29 -1.19
C TYR A 163 13.77 -10.16 -0.72
N LEU A 164 14.66 -10.88 -1.39
CA LEU A 164 16.10 -10.73 -1.22
C LEU A 164 16.52 -9.34 -1.70
N LYS A 165 17.49 -8.74 -1.01
CA LYS A 165 18.08 -7.47 -1.49
C LYS A 165 18.66 -7.67 -2.88
N SER A 166 18.31 -6.79 -3.80
CA SER A 166 18.73 -6.82 -5.21
C SER A 166 19.07 -5.41 -5.67
N ASP A 167 20.00 -5.32 -6.61
CA ASP A 167 20.30 -4.10 -7.37
C ASP A 167 19.46 -4.03 -8.66
N ILE A 168 18.74 -5.12 -8.98
CA ILE A 168 17.79 -5.18 -10.10
C ILE A 168 16.39 -4.99 -9.53
N LEU A 169 15.74 -3.91 -9.90
CA LEU A 169 14.45 -3.47 -9.38
C LEU A 169 13.55 -2.99 -10.52
N PRO A 170 12.22 -2.97 -10.36
CA PRO A 170 11.43 -3.31 -9.17
C PRO A 170 11.39 -4.80 -8.86
N HIS A 171 11.11 -5.18 -7.60
CA HIS A 171 10.85 -6.58 -7.26
C HIS A 171 9.56 -7.08 -7.94
N CYS A 172 9.63 -8.26 -8.56
CA CYS A 172 8.52 -8.92 -9.24
C CYS A 172 8.20 -10.27 -8.58
N GLU A 173 6.94 -10.67 -8.58
CA GLU A 173 6.44 -11.83 -7.81
C GLU A 173 7.00 -13.18 -8.27
N VAL A 174 7.25 -13.32 -9.57
CA VAL A 174 7.56 -14.61 -10.20
C VAL A 174 9.06 -14.84 -10.32
N VAL A 175 9.83 -13.78 -10.58
CA VAL A 175 11.24 -13.90 -10.97
C VAL A 175 12.22 -13.56 -9.85
N ASP A 176 11.78 -12.80 -8.84
CA ASP A 176 12.71 -12.34 -7.82
C ASP A 176 12.82 -13.32 -6.65
N ALA A 177 14.06 -13.57 -6.27
CA ALA A 177 14.39 -14.42 -5.15
C ALA A 177 13.85 -13.85 -3.84
N VAL A 178 13.43 -14.76 -2.94
CA VAL A 178 13.02 -14.43 -1.59
C VAL A 178 14.13 -14.76 -0.59
N ASP A 179 14.20 -14.00 0.50
CA ASP A 179 15.20 -14.18 1.54
C ASP A 179 14.67 -15.11 2.65
N PRO A 180 15.14 -16.36 2.75
CA PRO A 180 14.72 -17.29 3.80
C PRO A 180 15.19 -16.86 5.21
N LYS A 181 16.11 -15.90 5.30
CA LYS A 181 16.59 -15.30 6.56
C LYS A 181 15.91 -13.97 6.86
N SER A 182 14.98 -13.52 6.01
CA SER A 182 14.20 -12.31 6.26
C SER A 182 13.53 -12.36 7.64
N ARG A 183 13.41 -11.21 8.28
CA ARG A 183 12.53 -11.07 9.47
C ARG A 183 11.07 -11.43 9.19
N HIS A 184 10.71 -11.59 7.92
CA HIS A 184 9.39 -12.01 7.44
C HIS A 184 9.36 -13.47 6.95
N LYS A 185 10.37 -14.30 7.29
CA LYS A 185 10.44 -15.72 6.89
C LYS A 185 9.17 -16.51 7.19
N GLY A 186 8.53 -16.26 8.33
CA GLY A 186 7.27 -16.92 8.68
C GLY A 186 6.13 -16.67 7.69
N LYS A 187 6.20 -15.56 6.94
CA LYS A 187 5.23 -15.32 5.84
C LYS A 187 5.50 -16.19 4.63
N LEU A 188 6.78 -16.45 4.31
CA LEU A 188 7.15 -17.42 3.27
C LEU A 188 6.77 -18.84 3.67
N GLU A 189 7.01 -19.21 4.92
CA GLU A 189 6.60 -20.51 5.47
C GLU A 189 5.08 -20.68 5.39
N THR A 190 4.30 -19.60 5.62
CA THR A 190 2.84 -19.61 5.45
C THR A 190 2.43 -19.80 3.98
N GLU A 191 3.04 -19.07 3.03
CA GLU A 191 2.78 -19.25 1.60
C GLU A 191 3.08 -20.71 1.16
N SER A 192 4.16 -21.29 1.67
CA SER A 192 4.53 -22.69 1.43
C SER A 192 3.53 -23.69 2.06
N LEU A 193 3.09 -23.44 3.29
CA LEU A 193 2.07 -24.24 3.97
C LEU A 193 0.76 -24.24 3.18
N LEU A 194 0.24 -23.07 2.79
CA LEU A 194 -1.00 -22.95 2.01
C LEU A 194 -0.91 -23.73 0.69
N THR A 195 0.24 -23.69 0.05
CA THR A 195 0.52 -24.46 -1.19
C THR A 195 0.51 -25.96 -0.93
N SER A 196 1.22 -26.42 0.10
CA SER A 196 1.35 -27.86 0.44
C SER A 196 0.03 -28.48 0.89
N ARG A 197 -0.84 -27.71 1.54
CA ARG A 197 -2.18 -28.14 1.98
C ARG A 197 -3.22 -28.15 0.85
N GLY A 198 -2.87 -27.71 -0.36
CA GLY A 198 -3.77 -27.70 -1.52
C GLY A 198 -4.91 -26.69 -1.42
N VAL A 199 -4.89 -25.81 -0.45
CA VAL A 199 -5.90 -24.74 -0.25
C VAL A 199 -5.94 -23.83 -1.47
N ASN A 200 -7.10 -23.32 -1.83
CA ASN A 200 -7.21 -22.21 -2.76
C ASN A 200 -6.79 -20.92 -2.02
N TRP A 201 -5.59 -20.42 -2.28
CA TRP A 201 -5.03 -19.26 -1.59
C TRP A 201 -4.68 -18.13 -2.53
N THR A 202 -4.64 -16.92 -1.97
CA THR A 202 -4.08 -15.72 -2.62
C THR A 202 -3.20 -15.01 -1.61
N SER A 203 -1.97 -14.65 -1.98
CA SER A 203 -1.04 -13.90 -1.13
C SER A 203 -0.86 -12.49 -1.67
N ILE A 204 -1.06 -11.49 -0.82
CA ILE A 204 -0.80 -10.09 -1.14
C ILE A 204 0.46 -9.65 -0.41
N ARG A 205 1.45 -9.13 -1.14
CA ARG A 205 2.73 -8.63 -0.63
C ARG A 205 2.76 -7.09 -0.70
N PRO A 206 2.26 -6.38 0.32
CA PRO A 206 2.38 -4.93 0.36
C PRO A 206 3.82 -4.49 0.61
N VAL A 207 4.20 -3.30 0.08
CA VAL A 207 5.49 -2.65 0.37
C VAL A 207 5.37 -1.84 1.68
N TYR A 208 5.45 -0.53 1.66
CA TYR A 208 5.14 0.31 2.82
C TYR A 208 3.71 0.84 2.68
N ILE A 209 2.87 0.50 3.64
CA ILE A 209 1.47 0.97 3.63
C ILE A 209 1.31 2.12 4.61
N TYR A 210 0.70 3.19 4.13
CA TYR A 210 0.40 4.40 4.86
C TYR A 210 -1.11 4.73 4.80
N GLY A 211 -1.51 5.72 5.56
CA GLY A 211 -2.90 6.17 5.59
C GLY A 211 -3.53 6.17 6.97
N PRO A 212 -4.77 6.66 7.08
CA PRO A 212 -5.42 6.84 8.37
C PRO A 212 -5.54 5.53 9.16
N LEU A 213 -5.50 5.66 10.48
CA LEU A 213 -5.54 4.56 11.45
C LEU A 213 -4.33 3.63 11.43
N ASN A 214 -3.24 3.99 10.77
CA ASN A 214 -2.02 3.21 10.80
C ASN A 214 -1.45 3.15 12.23
N TYR A 215 -1.13 1.96 12.72
CA TYR A 215 -0.52 1.78 14.04
C TYR A 215 1.01 1.88 14.02
N ASN A 216 1.63 1.99 12.86
CA ASN A 216 3.07 2.20 12.66
C ASN A 216 3.32 3.11 11.44
N PRO A 217 2.79 4.34 11.46
CA PRO A 217 2.83 5.26 10.32
C PRO A 217 4.25 5.78 10.09
N VAL A 218 4.78 5.51 8.91
CA VAL A 218 6.12 5.99 8.53
C VAL A 218 6.10 7.47 8.17
N GLU A 219 4.97 7.96 7.68
CA GLU A 219 4.74 9.36 7.32
C GLU A 219 4.72 10.30 8.54
N GLU A 220 4.25 9.84 9.71
CA GLU A 220 4.26 10.63 10.94
C GLU A 220 5.67 11.08 11.35
N TRP A 221 6.68 10.26 11.03
CA TRP A 221 8.07 10.61 11.32
C TRP A 221 8.47 11.93 10.63
N PHE A 222 8.03 12.15 9.40
CA PHE A 222 8.24 13.40 8.65
C PHE A 222 7.35 14.52 9.18
N PHE A 223 6.07 14.26 9.40
CA PHE A 223 5.12 15.27 9.89
C PHE A 223 5.51 15.87 11.25
N HIS A 224 6.07 15.09 12.15
CA HIS A 224 6.58 15.58 13.43
C HIS A 224 7.70 16.61 13.23
N ARG A 225 8.65 16.36 12.33
CA ARG A 225 9.78 17.26 12.04
C ARG A 225 9.32 18.52 11.36
N LEU A 226 8.47 18.38 10.36
CA LEU A 226 7.84 19.49 9.65
C LEU A 226 7.04 20.41 10.60
N LYS A 227 6.20 19.82 11.46
CA LYS A 227 5.43 20.58 12.47
C LYS A 227 6.32 21.31 13.47
N ALA A 228 7.46 20.73 13.83
CA ALA A 228 8.42 21.33 14.74
C ALA A 228 9.35 22.36 14.05
N GLY A 229 9.25 22.54 12.72
CA GLY A 229 10.14 23.43 11.95
C GLY A 229 11.60 22.99 11.97
N ARG A 230 11.86 21.68 12.13
CA ARG A 230 13.22 21.12 12.25
C ARG A 230 13.75 20.68 10.89
N PRO A 231 15.07 20.78 10.65
CA PRO A 231 15.70 20.10 9.54
C PRO A 231 15.42 18.58 9.59
N ILE A 232 15.25 17.97 8.43
CA ILE A 232 14.96 16.53 8.30
C ILE A 232 16.25 15.80 7.98
N PRO A 233 16.77 14.94 8.89
CA PRO A 233 17.96 14.15 8.62
C PRO A 233 17.64 12.99 7.67
N ILE A 234 18.36 12.93 6.54
CA ILE A 234 18.18 11.93 5.51
C ILE A 234 19.45 11.09 5.36
N PRO A 235 19.39 9.76 5.41
CA PRO A 235 20.57 8.90 5.28
C PRO A 235 21.13 8.91 3.85
N GLY A 236 22.45 8.88 3.72
CA GLY A 236 23.16 8.87 2.45
C GLY A 236 22.95 10.14 1.65
N ALA A 237 22.77 10.02 0.36
CA ALA A 237 22.51 11.14 -0.55
C ALA A 237 21.01 11.45 -0.75
N GLY A 238 20.13 10.80 -0.02
CA GLY A 238 18.68 11.00 -0.11
C GLY A 238 18.03 10.46 -1.40
N ASN A 239 18.79 9.82 -2.25
CA ASN A 239 18.35 9.28 -3.54
C ASN A 239 17.88 7.83 -3.49
N GLN A 240 17.90 7.19 -2.32
CA GLN A 240 17.31 5.86 -2.15
C GLN A 240 15.81 5.92 -2.49
N ILE A 241 15.39 5.00 -3.36
CA ILE A 241 14.02 4.93 -3.85
C ILE A 241 13.20 4.00 -2.97
N THR A 242 12.03 4.47 -2.57
CA THR A 242 11.02 3.70 -1.84
C THR A 242 9.66 3.80 -2.53
N GLN A 243 8.70 3.06 -2.02
CA GLN A 243 7.34 3.03 -2.57
C GLN A 243 6.34 2.88 -1.43
N LEU A 244 5.32 3.72 -1.44
CA LEU A 244 4.25 3.71 -0.45
C LEU A 244 2.91 3.44 -1.13
N GLY A 245 2.07 2.61 -0.50
CA GLY A 245 0.71 2.32 -0.95
C GLY A 245 -0.31 2.80 0.07
N HIS A 246 -1.39 3.40 -0.40
CA HIS A 246 -2.46 3.86 0.49
C HIS A 246 -3.31 2.69 1.00
N VAL A 247 -3.70 2.71 2.27
CA VAL A 247 -4.44 1.62 2.92
C VAL A 247 -5.78 1.30 2.25
N LYS A 248 -6.47 2.30 1.71
CA LYS A 248 -7.73 2.09 0.99
C LYS A 248 -7.52 1.35 -0.33
N ASP A 249 -6.43 1.64 -1.05
CA ASP A 249 -6.06 0.92 -2.27
C ASP A 249 -5.68 -0.53 -1.98
N LEU A 250 -4.98 -0.76 -0.87
CA LEU A 250 -4.68 -2.12 -0.41
C LEU A 250 -5.97 -2.88 -0.03
N ALA A 251 -6.90 -2.25 0.68
CA ALA A 251 -8.18 -2.87 1.02
C ALA A 251 -8.99 -3.23 -0.23
N ARG A 252 -8.97 -2.38 -1.27
CA ARG A 252 -9.59 -2.69 -2.58
C ARG A 252 -8.92 -3.87 -3.28
N ALA A 253 -7.59 -3.99 -3.20
CA ALA A 253 -6.89 -5.15 -3.75
C ALA A 253 -7.30 -6.44 -3.04
N PHE A 254 -7.40 -6.42 -1.71
CA PHE A 254 -7.92 -7.55 -0.94
C PHE A 254 -9.34 -7.92 -1.34
N ASN A 255 -10.20 -6.94 -1.56
CA ASN A 255 -11.59 -7.17 -1.98
C ASN A 255 -11.67 -7.76 -3.40
N LEU A 256 -10.84 -7.27 -4.33
CA LEU A 256 -10.86 -7.66 -5.73
C LEU A 256 -10.42 -9.12 -5.99
N VAL A 257 -9.66 -9.71 -5.08
CA VAL A 257 -9.22 -11.12 -5.19
C VAL A 257 -10.26 -12.11 -4.66
N LEU A 258 -11.32 -11.64 -4.00
CA LEU A 258 -12.39 -12.49 -3.48
C LEU A 258 -13.13 -13.19 -4.61
N GLY A 259 -13.10 -14.54 -4.59
CA GLY A 259 -13.75 -15.35 -5.61
C GLY A 259 -13.21 -15.18 -7.04
N ASN A 260 -12.12 -14.46 -7.21
CA ASN A 260 -11.51 -14.23 -8.52
C ASN A 260 -10.65 -15.43 -8.94
N PRO A 261 -11.01 -16.16 -10.02
CA PRO A 261 -10.25 -17.33 -10.44
C PRO A 261 -8.80 -17.00 -10.86
N LYS A 262 -8.53 -15.77 -11.33
CA LYS A 262 -7.17 -15.32 -11.67
C LYS A 262 -6.30 -15.11 -10.43
N ALA A 263 -6.90 -14.99 -9.26
CA ALA A 263 -6.18 -14.83 -8.00
C ALA A 263 -5.87 -16.16 -7.31
N SER A 264 -6.42 -17.28 -7.81
CA SER A 264 -6.23 -18.61 -7.24
C SER A 264 -4.78 -19.04 -7.27
N LYS A 265 -4.20 -19.33 -6.11
CA LYS A 265 -2.79 -19.74 -5.91
C LYS A 265 -1.79 -18.74 -6.48
N GLN A 266 -2.09 -17.47 -6.37
CA GLN A 266 -1.28 -16.37 -6.88
C GLN A 266 -0.74 -15.46 -5.79
N ILE A 267 0.37 -14.82 -6.10
CA ILE A 267 0.99 -13.77 -5.31
C ILE A 267 0.86 -12.45 -6.08
N PHE A 268 0.51 -11.37 -5.38
CA PHE A 268 0.44 -10.02 -5.94
C PHE A 268 1.16 -9.02 -5.05
N ASN A 269 2.07 -8.25 -5.64
CA ASN A 269 2.60 -7.05 -5.01
C ASN A 269 1.56 -5.93 -5.10
N ILE A 270 1.32 -5.26 -3.98
CA ILE A 270 0.36 -4.15 -3.90
C ILE A 270 1.02 -2.96 -3.23
N SER A 271 1.05 -1.83 -3.93
CA SER A 271 1.59 -0.56 -3.46
C SER A 271 1.11 0.59 -4.34
N GLY A 272 1.57 1.83 -4.10
CA GLY A 272 1.30 2.96 -5.00
C GLY A 272 1.98 2.79 -6.37
N ALA A 273 1.47 3.45 -7.39
CA ALA A 273 2.01 3.35 -8.76
C ALA A 273 3.38 4.03 -8.92
N LYS A 274 3.68 5.04 -8.10
CA LYS A 274 4.89 5.85 -8.21
C LYS A 274 5.92 5.45 -7.18
N TYR A 275 7.18 5.57 -7.58
CA TYR A 275 8.34 5.49 -6.72
C TYR A 275 8.78 6.88 -6.29
N VAL A 276 9.40 6.99 -5.12
CA VAL A 276 9.82 8.29 -4.57
C VAL A 276 11.19 8.14 -3.89
N THR A 277 12.06 9.12 -4.04
CA THR A 277 13.31 9.20 -3.28
C THR A 277 13.03 9.61 -1.83
N PHE A 278 13.97 9.38 -0.92
CA PHE A 278 13.81 9.83 0.47
C PHE A 278 13.66 11.34 0.55
N ASP A 279 14.43 12.10 -0.23
CA ASP A 279 14.29 13.55 -0.35
C ASP A 279 12.91 13.94 -0.91
N GLY A 280 12.50 13.25 -1.96
CA GLY A 280 11.18 13.48 -2.58
C GLY A 280 10.03 13.18 -1.62
N LEU A 281 10.17 12.16 -0.75
CA LEU A 281 9.15 11.84 0.25
C LEU A 281 9.04 12.91 1.34
N ALA A 282 10.18 13.46 1.81
CA ALA A 282 10.18 14.56 2.76
C ALA A 282 9.42 15.77 2.19
N ARG A 283 9.70 16.14 0.92
CA ARG A 283 9.00 17.21 0.21
C ARG A 283 7.52 16.90 -0.03
N ALA A 284 7.20 15.65 -0.37
CA ALA A 284 5.81 15.22 -0.55
C ALA A 284 5.00 15.33 0.76
N CYS A 285 5.61 14.96 1.91
CA CYS A 285 5.00 15.13 3.22
C CYS A 285 4.81 16.61 3.56
N ALA A 286 5.78 17.48 3.27
CA ALA A 286 5.66 18.92 3.47
C ALA A 286 4.48 19.48 2.66
N LYS A 287 4.41 19.15 1.38
CA LYS A 287 3.31 19.56 0.50
C LYS A 287 1.95 19.07 1.01
N ALA A 288 1.88 17.82 1.44
CA ALA A 288 0.66 17.18 1.93
C ALA A 288 0.10 17.84 3.20
N GLY A 289 0.98 18.27 4.11
CA GLY A 289 0.61 18.93 5.36
C GLY A 289 0.53 20.47 5.26
N GLY A 290 0.81 21.05 4.08
CA GLY A 290 0.83 22.52 3.90
C GLY A 290 2.02 23.20 4.60
N PHE A 291 3.12 22.47 4.83
CA PHE A 291 4.34 23.01 5.42
C PHE A 291 5.23 23.68 4.37
N PRO A 292 6.13 24.59 4.78
CA PRO A 292 7.17 25.11 3.90
C PRO A 292 8.08 24.02 3.34
N GLU A 293 8.87 24.35 2.30
CA GLU A 293 9.93 23.46 1.79
C GLU A 293 10.88 23.07 2.94
N PRO A 294 11.08 21.78 3.20
CA PRO A 294 11.90 21.34 4.32
C PRO A 294 13.39 21.52 4.05
N GLU A 295 14.13 21.92 5.05
CA GLU A 295 15.57 21.78 5.06
C GLU A 295 15.94 20.29 5.22
N LEU A 296 16.75 19.76 4.29
CA LEU A 296 17.21 18.38 4.31
C LEU A 296 18.70 18.33 4.71
N VAL A 297 19.01 17.53 5.73
CA VAL A 297 20.39 17.33 6.20
C VAL A 297 20.82 15.90 5.93
N HIS A 298 21.66 15.73 4.92
CA HIS A 298 22.19 14.41 4.56
C HIS A 298 23.30 13.98 5.53
N TYR A 299 23.26 12.72 5.98
CA TYR A 299 24.25 12.16 6.89
C TYR A 299 24.68 10.75 6.49
N ASN A 300 25.89 10.36 6.85
CA ASN A 300 26.37 9.00 6.66
C ASN A 300 26.02 8.16 7.90
N PRO A 301 25.10 7.17 7.80
CA PRO A 301 24.69 6.36 8.96
C PRO A 301 25.85 5.63 9.65
N LYS A 302 26.93 5.32 8.93
CA LYS A 302 28.10 4.62 9.47
C LYS A 302 28.93 5.47 10.43
N GLU A 303 28.69 6.76 10.48
CA GLU A 303 29.38 7.70 11.36
C GLU A 303 28.72 7.86 12.74
N PHE A 304 27.59 7.19 12.97
CA PHE A 304 26.79 7.32 14.18
C PHE A 304 26.50 5.97 14.81
N ASP A 305 26.54 5.91 16.14
CA ASP A 305 25.99 4.82 16.94
C ASP A 305 24.69 5.29 17.59
N PHE A 306 23.57 4.88 17.05
CA PHE A 306 22.24 5.17 17.59
C PHE A 306 21.78 4.15 18.64
N GLY A 307 22.61 3.17 19.00
CA GLY A 307 22.24 2.08 19.89
C GLY A 307 21.03 1.31 19.38
N LYS A 308 19.96 1.26 20.19
CA LYS A 308 18.69 0.59 19.83
C LYS A 308 17.71 1.51 19.09
N LYS A 309 18.01 2.80 18.95
CA LYS A 309 17.13 3.77 18.31
C LYS A 309 17.23 3.68 16.79
N LYS A 310 16.13 3.97 16.13
CA LYS A 310 16.06 4.01 14.69
C LYS A 310 16.01 5.47 14.23
N ALA A 311 17.07 5.94 13.58
CA ALA A 311 17.18 7.33 13.15
C ALA A 311 16.30 7.66 11.92
N PHE A 312 15.97 6.68 11.09
CA PHE A 312 15.16 6.88 9.90
C PHE A 312 14.10 5.76 9.73
N PRO A 313 12.87 6.05 9.29
CA PRO A 313 11.78 5.07 9.31
C PRO A 313 11.90 3.96 8.26
N PHE A 314 12.67 4.15 7.19
CA PHE A 314 12.85 3.19 6.12
C PHE A 314 14.15 2.37 6.25
N ARG A 315 14.29 1.37 5.38
CA ARG A 315 15.56 0.66 5.16
C ARG A 315 16.47 1.57 4.34
N ASP A 316 17.75 1.66 4.70
CA ASP A 316 18.75 2.42 3.93
C ASP A 316 19.15 1.62 2.67
N GLN A 317 18.23 1.53 1.73
CA GLN A 317 18.40 0.87 0.42
C GLN A 317 17.25 1.25 -0.51
N HIS A 318 17.42 1.03 -1.80
CA HIS A 318 16.30 1.02 -2.75
C HIS A 318 15.37 -0.14 -2.39
N PHE A 319 14.08 0.13 -2.29
CA PHE A 319 13.09 -0.90 -1.95
C PHE A 319 11.70 -0.56 -2.52
N PHE A 320 11.36 -1.19 -3.63
CA PHE A 320 10.07 -1.03 -4.31
C PHE A 320 9.76 -2.28 -5.15
N ALA A 321 8.49 -2.46 -5.50
CA ALA A 321 8.00 -3.63 -6.21
C ALA A 321 7.11 -3.24 -7.38
N SER A 322 7.10 -4.06 -8.44
CA SER A 322 6.17 -3.91 -9.53
C SER A 322 4.75 -4.27 -9.08
N VAL A 323 3.78 -3.47 -9.49
CA VAL A 323 2.34 -3.75 -9.33
C VAL A 323 1.68 -4.14 -10.65
N GLU A 324 2.48 -4.35 -11.68
CA GLU A 324 2.02 -4.61 -13.04
C GLU A 324 1.19 -5.90 -13.14
N LYS A 325 1.57 -6.94 -12.39
CA LYS A 325 0.81 -8.19 -12.34
C LYS A 325 -0.60 -7.96 -11.81
N ALA A 326 -0.75 -7.20 -10.73
CA ALA A 326 -2.07 -6.87 -10.19
C ALA A 326 -2.90 -6.04 -11.18
N THR A 327 -2.27 -5.14 -11.91
CA THR A 327 -2.93 -4.33 -12.93
C THR A 327 -3.39 -5.18 -14.13
N SER A 328 -2.51 -6.01 -14.68
CA SER A 328 -2.80 -6.78 -15.89
C SER A 328 -3.76 -7.96 -15.65
N GLU A 329 -3.62 -8.65 -14.51
CA GLU A 329 -4.40 -9.85 -14.24
C GLU A 329 -5.72 -9.55 -13.52
N LEU A 330 -5.69 -8.62 -12.54
CA LEU A 330 -6.87 -8.29 -11.72
C LEU A 330 -7.60 -7.03 -12.19
N GLY A 331 -6.98 -6.21 -13.05
CA GLY A 331 -7.50 -4.88 -13.38
C GLY A 331 -7.39 -3.89 -12.21
N TRP A 332 -6.54 -4.20 -11.21
CA TRP A 332 -6.35 -3.34 -10.06
C TRP A 332 -5.39 -2.19 -10.39
N THR A 333 -5.75 -0.98 -10.00
CA THR A 333 -4.88 0.19 -10.03
C THR A 333 -5.05 0.99 -8.75
N PRO A 334 -3.98 1.61 -8.20
CA PRO A 334 -4.14 2.51 -7.07
C PRO A 334 -4.91 3.77 -7.50
N GLU A 335 -5.81 4.23 -6.65
CA GLU A 335 -6.58 5.47 -6.86
C GLU A 335 -5.87 6.69 -6.30
N PHE A 336 -5.05 6.50 -5.25
CA PHE A 336 -4.35 7.61 -4.62
C PHE A 336 -3.00 7.89 -5.29
N ASP A 337 -2.81 9.12 -5.76
CA ASP A 337 -1.47 9.69 -5.96
C ASP A 337 -0.78 9.84 -4.59
N LEU A 338 0.56 9.84 -4.58
CA LEU A 338 1.31 9.89 -3.32
C LEU A 338 0.97 11.12 -2.48
N VAL A 339 0.91 12.31 -3.10
CA VAL A 339 0.63 13.55 -2.36
C VAL A 339 -0.82 13.59 -1.89
N GLU A 340 -1.76 13.18 -2.72
CA GLU A 340 -3.18 13.08 -2.34
C GLU A 340 -3.40 12.11 -1.18
N GLY A 341 -2.75 10.95 -1.24
CA GLY A 341 -2.84 9.95 -0.18
C GLY A 341 -2.20 10.44 1.13
N LEU A 342 -1.03 11.10 1.06
CA LEU A 342 -0.40 11.71 2.23
C LEU A 342 -1.27 12.84 2.82
N THR A 343 -1.92 13.64 1.96
CA THR A 343 -2.88 14.67 2.39
C THR A 343 -4.09 14.03 3.08
N ASN A 344 -4.61 12.91 2.55
CA ASN A 344 -5.68 12.16 3.18
C ASN A 344 -5.27 11.63 4.56
N SER A 345 -4.07 11.02 4.67
CA SER A 345 -3.53 10.53 5.94
C SER A 345 -3.34 11.67 6.94
N TYR A 346 -2.72 12.78 6.52
CA TYR A 346 -2.51 13.95 7.35
C TYR A 346 -3.81 14.52 7.90
N ASN A 347 -4.78 14.79 7.03
CA ASN A 347 -6.06 15.42 7.40
C ASN A 347 -6.93 14.54 8.29
N LEU A 348 -6.83 13.23 8.20
CA LEU A 348 -7.66 12.30 8.95
C LEU A 348 -7.03 11.83 10.27
N ASP A 349 -5.71 11.94 10.43
CA ASP A 349 -4.99 11.54 11.65
C ASP A 349 -4.15 12.70 12.21
N PHE A 350 -2.93 12.89 11.69
CA PHE A 350 -1.92 13.79 12.29
C PHE A 350 -2.38 15.24 12.38
N GLY A 351 -3.01 15.77 11.35
CA GLY A 351 -3.51 17.15 11.31
C GLY A 351 -4.63 17.42 12.32
N ARG A 352 -5.29 16.36 12.80
CA ARG A 352 -6.29 16.44 13.89
C ARG A 352 -5.69 16.24 15.29
N GLY A 353 -4.38 16.11 15.40
CA GLY A 353 -3.70 15.80 16.65
C GLY A 353 -3.76 14.30 17.03
N THR A 354 -4.20 13.43 16.12
CA THR A 354 -4.21 11.99 16.32
C THR A 354 -2.93 11.41 15.76
N PHE A 355 -1.94 11.19 16.60
CA PHE A 355 -0.69 10.55 16.23
C PHE A 355 -0.39 9.39 17.18
N ARG A 356 0.45 8.46 16.73
CA ARG A 356 0.65 7.18 17.41
C ARG A 356 1.75 7.22 18.44
N LYS A 357 2.71 8.12 18.27
CA LYS A 357 3.87 8.26 19.16
C LYS A 357 4.20 9.74 19.31
N GLU A 358 4.68 10.10 20.48
CA GLU A 358 5.33 11.40 20.66
C GLU A 358 6.59 11.50 19.81
N ALA A 359 6.92 12.73 19.40
CA ALA A 359 8.12 12.99 18.65
C ALA A 359 9.37 12.67 19.48
N ASP A 360 10.27 11.86 18.94
CA ASP A 360 11.62 11.65 19.49
C ASP A 360 12.64 12.21 18.51
N PHE A 361 13.29 13.29 18.89
CA PHE A 361 14.32 13.96 18.10
C PHE A 361 15.74 13.65 18.55
N THR A 362 15.94 12.73 19.51
CA THR A 362 17.27 12.41 20.07
C THR A 362 18.28 12.05 18.99
N THR A 363 17.88 11.23 18.01
CA THR A 363 18.79 10.86 16.91
C THR A 363 19.03 12.00 15.92
N ASP A 364 18.06 12.89 15.79
CA ASP A 364 18.20 14.10 14.96
C ASP A 364 19.23 15.04 15.57
N ASP A 365 19.12 15.29 16.89
CA ASP A 365 20.05 16.16 17.60
C ASP A 365 21.48 15.64 17.47
N MET A 366 21.72 14.34 17.65
CA MET A 366 23.04 13.73 17.42
C MET A 366 23.60 13.99 16.01
N ILE A 367 22.73 13.95 14.99
CA ILE A 367 23.15 14.19 13.59
C ILE A 367 23.44 15.67 13.35
N LEU A 368 22.53 16.55 13.81
CA LEU A 368 22.61 17.99 13.57
C LEU A 368 23.76 18.63 14.34
N ASP A 369 24.00 18.25 15.60
CA ASP A 369 25.12 18.73 16.40
C ASP A 369 26.48 18.39 15.78
N LYS A 370 26.63 17.14 15.29
CA LYS A 370 27.86 16.73 14.59
C LYS A 370 28.10 17.52 13.31
N LYS A 371 27.03 17.82 12.56
CA LYS A 371 27.13 18.64 11.34
C LYS A 371 27.56 20.07 11.65
N LEU A 372 27.01 20.68 12.70
CA LEU A 372 27.39 22.01 13.14
C LEU A 372 28.86 22.07 13.62
N ALA A 373 29.35 21.02 14.25
CA ALA A 373 30.75 20.94 14.71
C ALA A 373 31.76 20.74 13.56
N THR A 374 31.29 20.42 12.34
CA THR A 374 32.16 20.19 11.16
C THR A 374 32.12 21.36 10.16
N VAL A 375 31.34 22.39 10.41
CA VAL A 375 31.30 23.68 9.68
C VAL A 375 32.12 24.74 10.43
#